data_bc3430a99277a61fb9cf18c751a1d8b3
#
_entry.id   bc3430a99277a61fb9cf18c751a1d8b3
#
_cell.length_a   1.000
_cell.length_b   1.000
_cell.length_c   1.000
_cell.angle_alpha   90.00
_cell.angle_beta   90.00
_cell.angle_gamma   90.00
#
_symmetry.space_group_name_H-M   'P 1'
#
loop_
_entity.id
_entity.type
_entity.pdbx_description
1 polymer ?
#
loop_
_entity_poly.entity_id
_entity_poly.type
_entity_poly.pdbx_seq_one_letter_code
_entity_poly.pdbx_strand_id
1 'polypeptide(L)'
;MAASVRKGTPEKGMPRPFPRLAGMHPVAAALPRLTALAERESVRRVVTAFEAAGHEIALVGGPVRDALLGRRVTDIDLTTSARPEESAAVLKPIASAMWDVGRAFGTVAVRVAGDSVEVTTYRQDAYVPSSRKPEVVFGDTLDGDLRRRDFTVNSIAVRLPSLAIVDPTDGIAALLERRLTTPSPAVESFDEDPLRMLRAARFTAQLGFVLDDEGRRAMTALAPRIEVVSQERVREELVKLVSTDHPVAGLELLVDTGLAELVLPELPALRLTRDGEHRHKDVYQHSLQVLQQAIDLEHERPPGASPDVVLRFAALLHDIGKPATRRFEAGGLVTFHHHDVVGAKLARKRLKALRFPNVEVDRVAKLIELHQRFFGYGEGAWTDSAVRRYVRDAGDLLPQLHILTRADVTTRNERKARRLATAYDDLERRIDELAAQEELDAIRPDLDGEAIMRELGVGPGPDVGAAYRFLLETRMDEGPLGAEEATRRLHAWWAERSAAR
;
A
#
# COMPACT_ATOMS: atom_id res chain seq x y z
N MET A 1 0.69 34.14 -43.35
CA MET A 1 0.52 32.72 -42.97
C MET A 1 0.91 32.58 -41.49
N ALA A 2 -0.08 32.54 -40.61
CA ALA A 2 0.11 32.47 -39.19
C ALA A 2 -0.05 31.00 -38.75
N ALA A 3 1.00 30.43 -38.14
CA ALA A 3 1.00 29.08 -37.63
C ALA A 3 0.23 29.03 -36.30
N SER A 4 -0.86 28.27 -36.28
CA SER A 4 -1.68 27.97 -35.13
C SER A 4 -0.93 27.06 -34.15
N VAL A 5 -0.56 27.57 -33.00
CA VAL A 5 -0.07 26.79 -31.86
C VAL A 5 -1.26 26.07 -31.21
N ARG A 6 -1.36 24.77 -31.41
CA ARG A 6 -2.31 23.92 -30.70
C ARG A 6 -1.96 23.92 -29.19
N LYS A 7 -2.86 24.46 -28.39
CA LYS A 7 -2.83 24.27 -26.91
C LYS A 7 -3.06 22.79 -26.61
N GLY A 8 -2.03 22.12 -26.07
CA GLY A 8 -2.16 20.77 -25.56
C GLY A 8 -3.08 20.75 -24.35
N THR A 9 -4.02 19.83 -24.35
CA THR A 9 -4.83 19.46 -23.19
C THR A 9 -3.91 18.96 -22.06
N PRO A 10 -4.12 19.33 -20.79
CA PRO A 10 -3.32 18.83 -19.69
C PRO A 10 -3.50 17.31 -19.56
N GLU A 11 -2.40 16.57 -19.54
CA GLU A 11 -2.35 15.14 -19.23
C GLU A 11 -2.95 14.91 -17.83
N LYS A 12 -4.04 14.16 -17.77
CA LYS A 12 -4.65 13.68 -16.54
C LYS A 12 -3.68 12.68 -15.90
N GLY A 13 -3.15 12.98 -14.72
CA GLY A 13 -2.35 12.05 -13.91
C GLY A 13 -1.02 12.57 -13.38
N MET A 14 -0.57 13.76 -13.75
CA MET A 14 0.58 14.35 -13.06
C MET A 14 0.16 15.05 -11.78
N PRO A 15 0.90 14.87 -10.67
CA PRO A 15 0.66 15.65 -9.44
C PRO A 15 0.67 17.13 -9.80
N ARG A 16 -0.31 17.89 -9.28
CA ARG A 16 -0.42 19.33 -9.54
C ARG A 16 0.94 19.97 -9.32
N PRO A 17 1.45 20.76 -10.27
CA PRO A 17 2.70 21.46 -10.07
C PRO A 17 2.57 22.30 -8.80
N PHE A 18 3.57 22.20 -7.92
CA PHE A 18 3.66 23.09 -6.76
C PHE A 18 3.42 24.52 -7.20
N PRO A 19 2.70 25.37 -6.42
CA PRO A 19 2.53 26.76 -6.77
C PRO A 19 3.95 27.33 -6.99
N ARG A 20 4.21 27.78 -8.22
CA ARG A 20 5.42 28.55 -8.50
C ARG A 20 5.32 29.79 -7.62
N LEU A 21 6.07 29.82 -6.53
CA LEU A 21 6.28 31.02 -5.73
C LEU A 21 7.11 31.95 -6.61
N ALA A 22 6.42 32.75 -7.41
CA ALA A 22 7.05 33.68 -8.33
C ALA A 22 7.92 34.64 -7.51
N GLY A 23 9.24 34.53 -7.65
CA GLY A 23 10.21 35.54 -7.17
C GLY A 23 10.80 35.33 -5.77
N MET A 24 10.41 34.32 -4.97
CA MET A 24 10.98 34.10 -3.63
C MET A 24 11.89 32.87 -3.59
N HIS A 25 13.04 32.96 -2.95
CA HIS A 25 13.93 31.82 -2.76
C HIS A 25 13.20 30.74 -1.90
N PRO A 26 13.24 29.44 -2.27
CA PRO A 26 12.46 28.38 -1.60
C PRO A 26 12.70 28.30 -0.08
N VAL A 27 13.92 28.53 0.36
CA VAL A 27 14.28 28.59 1.78
C VAL A 27 13.53 29.75 2.48
N ALA A 28 13.48 30.93 1.88
CA ALA A 28 12.75 32.06 2.44
C ALA A 28 11.25 31.78 2.54
N ALA A 29 10.68 31.09 1.56
CA ALA A 29 9.28 30.67 1.59
C ALA A 29 8.97 29.57 2.63
N ALA A 30 9.98 28.75 2.98
CA ALA A 30 9.86 27.70 3.98
C ALA A 30 10.07 28.20 5.43
N LEU A 31 10.78 29.31 5.59
CA LEU A 31 11.16 29.82 6.92
C LEU A 31 9.98 29.95 7.90
N PRO A 32 8.82 30.50 7.53
CA PRO A 32 7.68 30.55 8.46
C PRO A 32 7.20 29.15 8.92
N ARG A 33 7.28 28.15 8.07
CA ARG A 33 6.90 26.77 8.40
C ARG A 33 7.92 26.11 9.31
N LEU A 34 9.21 26.31 9.05
CA LEU A 34 10.30 25.83 9.91
C LEU A 34 10.27 26.49 11.28
N THR A 35 10.01 27.81 11.33
CA THR A 35 9.80 28.55 12.59
C THR A 35 8.60 27.97 13.35
N ALA A 36 7.45 27.80 12.70
CA ALA A 36 6.27 27.25 13.35
C ALA A 36 6.50 25.81 13.86
N LEU A 37 7.33 25.00 13.17
CA LEU A 37 7.72 23.68 13.64
C LEU A 37 8.64 23.76 14.86
N ALA A 38 9.62 24.64 14.86
CA ALA A 38 10.53 24.87 15.97
C ALA A 38 9.81 25.45 17.22
N GLU A 39 8.76 26.23 17.01
CA GLU A 39 7.94 26.84 18.06
C GLU A 39 6.89 25.89 18.64
N ARG A 40 6.68 24.70 18.07
CA ARG A 40 5.81 23.68 18.71
C ARG A 40 6.27 23.44 20.14
N GLU A 41 5.32 23.35 21.06
CA GLU A 41 5.64 23.17 22.50
C GLU A 41 6.53 21.94 22.73
N SER A 42 6.25 20.83 22.03
CA SER A 42 7.04 19.61 22.08
C SER A 42 8.50 19.83 21.67
N VAL A 43 8.73 20.48 20.51
CA VAL A 43 10.07 20.78 20.00
C VAL A 43 10.81 21.73 20.93
N ARG A 44 10.16 22.82 21.33
CA ARG A 44 10.76 23.84 22.22
C ARG A 44 11.19 23.24 23.56
N ARG A 45 10.35 22.37 24.18
CA ARG A 45 10.72 21.66 25.44
C ARG A 45 11.92 20.74 25.25
N VAL A 46 11.97 20.00 24.15
CA VAL A 46 13.11 19.14 23.83
C VAL A 46 14.37 19.97 23.61
N VAL A 47 14.30 21.01 22.79
CA VAL A 47 15.44 21.91 22.52
C VAL A 47 15.99 22.50 23.83
N THR A 48 15.14 23.08 24.67
CA THR A 48 15.56 23.65 25.96
C THR A 48 16.26 22.63 26.84
N ALA A 49 15.79 21.37 26.87
CA ALA A 49 16.39 20.31 27.68
C ALA A 49 17.78 19.91 27.16
N PHE A 50 17.95 19.80 25.84
CA PHE A 50 19.26 19.45 25.23
C PHE A 50 20.27 20.60 25.33
N GLU A 51 19.86 21.86 25.16
CA GLU A 51 20.71 23.03 25.38
C GLU A 51 21.19 23.10 26.84
N ALA A 52 20.28 22.90 27.80
CA ALA A 52 20.63 22.87 29.23
C ALA A 52 21.62 21.76 29.59
N ALA A 53 21.60 20.65 28.83
CA ALA A 53 22.54 19.55 28.99
C ALA A 53 23.84 19.73 28.16
N GLY A 54 23.96 20.81 27.38
CA GLY A 54 25.15 21.15 26.59
C GLY A 54 25.29 20.38 25.28
N HIS A 55 24.17 19.84 24.75
CA HIS A 55 24.14 19.07 23.50
C HIS A 55 23.58 19.88 22.33
N GLU A 56 24.16 19.67 21.13
CA GLU A 56 23.57 20.17 19.89
C GLU A 56 22.30 19.40 19.54
N ILE A 57 21.34 20.11 18.90
CA ILE A 57 20.13 19.50 18.40
C ILE A 57 19.67 20.20 17.11
N ALA A 58 19.14 19.41 16.15
CA ALA A 58 18.66 19.93 14.89
C ALA A 58 17.43 19.14 14.41
N LEU A 59 16.48 19.81 13.74
CA LEU A 59 15.48 19.16 12.91
C LEU A 59 16.15 18.56 11.68
N VAL A 60 15.68 17.39 11.22
CA VAL A 60 16.36 16.69 10.12
C VAL A 60 15.39 15.82 9.30
N GLY A 61 15.76 15.51 8.07
CA GLY A 61 15.11 14.50 7.25
C GLY A 61 13.72 14.89 6.72
N GLY A 62 12.75 13.99 6.89
CA GLY A 62 11.36 14.16 6.40
C GLY A 62 10.72 15.48 6.78
N PRO A 63 10.70 15.87 8.06
CA PRO A 63 10.14 17.15 8.52
C PRO A 63 10.71 18.39 7.82
N VAL A 64 12.03 18.45 7.65
CA VAL A 64 12.70 19.58 6.98
C VAL A 64 12.38 19.60 5.51
N ARG A 65 12.51 18.44 4.83
CA ARG A 65 12.14 18.28 3.42
C ARG A 65 10.69 18.72 3.16
N ASP A 66 9.74 18.23 3.96
CA ASP A 66 8.33 18.48 3.75
C ASP A 66 7.96 19.94 4.06
N ALA A 67 8.60 20.58 5.03
CA ALA A 67 8.49 22.02 5.26
C ALA A 67 9.02 22.84 4.07
N LEU A 68 10.16 22.44 3.49
CA LEU A 68 10.72 23.06 2.28
C LEU A 68 9.81 22.90 1.07
N LEU A 69 9.15 21.74 0.92
CA LEU A 69 8.18 21.45 -0.14
C LEU A 69 6.80 22.06 0.10
N GLY A 70 6.55 22.69 1.25
CA GLY A 70 5.24 23.23 1.58
C GLY A 70 4.19 22.18 1.92
N ARG A 71 4.62 20.98 2.28
CA ARG A 71 3.78 19.86 2.71
C ARG A 71 3.48 19.96 4.20
N ARG A 72 2.41 19.30 4.64
CA ARG A 72 2.11 19.16 6.06
C ARG A 72 3.16 18.29 6.74
N VAL A 73 3.76 18.78 7.82
CA VAL A 73 4.70 18.03 8.64
C VAL A 73 3.92 17.35 9.78
N THR A 74 3.95 16.01 9.81
CA THR A 74 3.27 15.18 10.81
C THR A 74 4.24 14.67 11.87
N ASP A 75 5.44 14.31 11.47
CA ASP A 75 6.44 13.69 12.32
C ASP A 75 7.47 14.73 12.78
N ILE A 76 8.11 14.49 13.92
CA ILE A 76 9.16 15.35 14.46
C ILE A 76 10.41 14.48 14.64
N ASP A 77 11.34 14.63 13.69
CA ASP A 77 12.63 13.96 13.69
C ASP A 77 13.73 14.96 14.05
N LEU A 78 14.42 14.67 15.13
CA LEU A 78 15.55 15.45 15.61
C LEU A 78 16.83 14.61 15.60
N THR A 79 17.94 15.25 15.42
CA THR A 79 19.27 14.64 15.55
C THR A 79 20.14 15.44 16.50
N THR A 80 21.02 14.77 17.28
CA THR A 80 21.76 15.38 18.38
C THR A 80 23.17 14.82 18.52
N SER A 81 24.06 15.61 19.15
CA SER A 81 25.39 15.17 19.58
C SER A 81 25.36 14.24 20.82
N ALA A 82 24.25 14.23 21.58
CA ALA A 82 24.09 13.39 22.76
C ALA A 82 24.09 11.91 22.39
N ARG A 83 24.74 11.07 23.21
CA ARG A 83 24.64 9.59 23.08
C ARG A 83 23.22 9.11 23.46
N PRO A 84 22.82 7.90 23.06
CA PRO A 84 21.45 7.43 23.31
C PRO A 84 21.06 7.41 24.80
N GLU A 85 22.03 7.08 25.69
CA GLU A 85 21.84 7.08 27.13
C GLU A 85 21.65 8.49 27.68
N GLU A 86 22.43 9.45 27.18
CA GLU A 86 22.32 10.87 27.53
C GLU A 86 21.00 11.44 27.02
N SER A 87 20.63 11.14 25.77
CA SER A 87 19.35 11.52 25.18
C SER A 87 18.17 10.99 26.00
N ALA A 88 18.22 9.73 26.42
CA ALA A 88 17.18 9.14 27.27
C ALA A 88 17.11 9.84 28.65
N ALA A 89 18.25 10.17 29.25
CA ALA A 89 18.31 10.88 30.54
C ALA A 89 17.72 12.30 30.42
N VAL A 90 18.06 13.04 29.35
CA VAL A 90 17.58 14.38 29.07
C VAL A 90 16.07 14.40 28.80
N LEU A 91 15.55 13.40 28.07
CA LEU A 91 14.15 13.34 27.66
C LEU A 91 13.23 12.83 28.78
N LYS A 92 13.71 11.98 29.69
CA LYS A 92 12.91 11.35 30.75
C LYS A 92 12.10 12.33 31.58
N PRO A 93 12.62 13.49 32.03
CA PRO A 93 11.85 14.44 32.87
C PRO A 93 10.71 15.14 32.15
N ILE A 94 10.76 15.23 30.80
CA ILE A 94 9.79 15.99 29.98
C ILE A 94 8.84 15.11 29.19
N ALA A 95 9.11 13.78 29.11
CA ALA A 95 8.33 12.82 28.35
C ALA A 95 7.14 12.29 29.16
N SER A 96 5.97 12.20 28.55
CA SER A 96 4.81 11.48 29.10
C SER A 96 4.85 9.97 28.81
N ALA A 97 5.58 9.56 27.76
CA ALA A 97 5.90 8.17 27.44
C ALA A 97 7.24 8.10 26.70
N MET A 98 7.94 6.97 26.83
CA MET A 98 9.22 6.72 26.16
C MET A 98 9.23 5.29 25.62
N TRP A 99 9.77 5.09 24.42
CA TRP A 99 9.90 3.78 23.79
C TRP A 99 11.37 3.49 23.49
N ASP A 100 11.82 2.30 23.87
CA ASP A 100 13.18 1.83 23.61
C ASP A 100 13.38 1.22 22.21
N VAL A 101 12.36 1.32 21.34
CA VAL A 101 12.39 0.79 19.97
C VAL A 101 13.34 1.65 19.13
N GLY A 102 14.55 1.14 18.88
CA GLY A 102 15.56 1.84 18.09
C GLY A 102 16.80 2.30 18.88
N ARG A 103 16.85 2.13 20.19
CA ARG A 103 17.98 2.51 21.03
C ARG A 103 19.30 1.86 20.58
N ALA A 104 19.23 0.58 20.15
CA ALA A 104 20.37 -0.11 19.56
C ALA A 104 20.88 0.56 18.27
N PHE A 105 20.03 1.38 17.63
CA PHE A 105 20.33 2.16 16.44
C PHE A 105 20.49 3.66 16.75
N GLY A 106 20.59 4.04 18.02
CA GLY A 106 20.83 5.42 18.43
C GLY A 106 19.59 6.32 18.46
N THR A 107 18.37 5.78 18.32
CA THR A 107 17.12 6.56 18.33
C THR A 107 16.37 6.36 19.63
N VAL A 108 15.93 7.46 20.26
CA VAL A 108 15.04 7.49 21.41
C VAL A 108 13.74 8.15 20.97
N ALA A 109 12.63 7.40 21.06
CA ALA A 109 11.30 7.91 20.74
C ALA A 109 10.54 8.26 22.02
N VAL A 110 9.93 9.46 22.05
CA VAL A 110 9.21 9.96 23.22
C VAL A 110 7.91 10.65 22.84
N ARG A 111 6.99 10.74 23.79
CA ARG A 111 5.82 11.60 23.67
C ARG A 111 6.02 12.83 24.56
N VAL A 112 6.04 14.02 23.97
CA VAL A 112 6.19 15.31 24.66
C VAL A 112 5.06 16.24 24.22
N ALA A 113 4.34 16.82 25.16
CA ALA A 113 3.24 17.74 24.90
C ALA A 113 2.20 17.22 23.87
N GLY A 114 1.98 15.90 23.85
CA GLY A 114 1.03 15.26 22.94
C GLY A 114 1.63 14.77 21.61
N ASP A 115 2.77 15.31 21.17
CA ASP A 115 3.45 14.90 19.94
C ASP A 115 4.38 13.69 20.17
N SER A 116 4.54 12.86 19.13
CA SER A 116 5.62 11.87 19.05
C SER A 116 6.87 12.54 18.49
N VAL A 117 7.97 12.42 19.20
CA VAL A 117 9.26 13.00 18.83
C VAL A 117 10.31 11.90 18.83
N GLU A 118 11.05 11.78 17.71
CA GLU A 118 12.20 10.90 17.59
C GLU A 118 13.49 11.71 17.66
N VAL A 119 14.39 11.32 18.55
CA VAL A 119 15.71 11.94 18.70
C VAL A 119 16.79 10.91 18.42
N THR A 120 17.57 11.13 17.38
CA THR A 120 18.64 10.23 16.93
C THR A 120 20.00 10.85 17.19
N THR A 121 20.89 10.09 17.85
CA THR A 121 22.30 10.46 18.00
C THR A 121 22.98 10.57 16.65
N TYR A 122 23.89 11.55 16.44
CA TYR A 122 24.74 11.60 15.24
C TYR A 122 25.43 10.28 15.02
N ARG A 123 25.38 9.75 13.81
CA ARG A 123 26.01 8.49 13.45
C ARG A 123 27.11 8.71 12.42
N GLN A 124 28.09 7.84 12.48
CA GLN A 124 29.10 7.69 11.45
C GLN A 124 29.08 6.22 11.04
N ASP A 125 28.93 5.93 9.76
CA ASP A 125 28.91 4.55 9.32
C ASP A 125 30.34 3.98 9.37
N ALA A 126 30.51 2.89 10.14
CA ALA A 126 31.68 2.05 10.08
C ALA A 126 31.29 0.74 9.42
N TYR A 127 31.79 0.50 8.24
CA TYR A 127 31.51 -0.70 7.48
C TYR A 127 32.40 -1.85 7.92
N VAL A 128 31.80 -2.93 8.42
CA VAL A 128 32.45 -4.23 8.61
C VAL A 128 31.96 -5.16 7.50
N PRO A 129 32.76 -5.48 6.47
CA PRO A 129 32.32 -6.22 5.28
C PRO A 129 31.70 -7.60 5.53
N SER A 130 31.90 -8.17 6.72
CA SER A 130 31.47 -9.54 7.07
C SER A 130 30.24 -9.63 7.98
N SER A 131 29.69 -8.50 8.44
CA SER A 131 28.56 -8.51 9.40
C SER A 131 27.21 -8.24 8.72
N ARG A 132 26.20 -9.10 8.97
CA ARG A 132 24.79 -8.89 8.57
C ARG A 132 24.11 -7.78 9.40
N LYS A 133 24.77 -7.23 10.41
CA LYS A 133 24.30 -6.12 11.23
C LYS A 133 25.34 -5.03 11.16
N PRO A 134 25.02 -3.83 10.60
CA PRO A 134 25.94 -2.70 10.69
C PRO A 134 26.20 -2.41 12.19
N GLU A 135 27.45 -2.34 12.61
CA GLU A 135 27.79 -1.77 13.89
C GLU A 135 27.55 -0.26 13.81
N VAL A 136 26.65 0.22 14.65
CA VAL A 136 26.38 1.66 14.73
C VAL A 136 27.53 2.30 15.44
N VAL A 137 28.33 3.05 14.68
CA VAL A 137 29.33 3.95 15.24
C VAL A 137 28.70 5.34 15.38
N PHE A 138 28.72 5.87 16.59
CA PHE A 138 28.20 7.22 16.83
C PHE A 138 29.20 8.24 16.38
N GLY A 139 28.75 9.17 15.53
CA GLY A 139 29.51 10.31 15.05
C GLY A 139 29.47 11.49 16.01
N ASP A 140 30.36 12.46 15.77
CA ASP A 140 30.46 13.64 16.60
C ASP A 140 30.03 14.94 15.88
N THR A 141 29.66 14.83 14.58
CA THR A 141 29.31 15.99 13.77
C THR A 141 27.99 15.83 13.03
N LEU A 142 27.21 16.90 12.96
CA LEU A 142 25.97 16.94 12.17
C LEU A 142 26.25 16.71 10.67
N ASP A 143 27.34 17.26 10.13
CA ASP A 143 27.72 17.06 8.72
C ASP A 143 27.95 15.59 8.38
N GLY A 144 28.64 14.85 9.25
CA GLY A 144 28.84 13.41 9.10
C GLY A 144 27.52 12.64 9.13
N ASP A 145 26.60 12.98 10.04
CA ASP A 145 25.26 12.35 10.12
C ASP A 145 24.43 12.61 8.84
N LEU A 146 24.54 13.79 8.25
CA LEU A 146 23.82 14.12 7.02
C LEU A 146 24.37 13.38 5.80
N ARG A 147 25.71 13.24 5.67
CA ARG A 147 26.36 12.61 4.51
C ARG A 147 26.11 11.11 4.39
N ARG A 148 25.78 10.41 5.48
CA ARG A 148 25.48 8.97 5.46
C ARG A 148 24.01 8.63 5.18
N ARG A 149 23.12 9.62 5.05
CA ARG A 149 21.69 9.41 4.81
C ARG A 149 21.43 8.81 3.43
N ASP A 150 20.18 8.38 3.22
CA ASP A 150 19.78 7.69 2.00
C ASP A 150 19.81 8.58 0.75
N PHE A 151 19.21 9.78 0.84
CA PHE A 151 19.10 10.73 -0.27
C PHE A 151 19.39 12.15 0.19
N THR A 152 19.97 12.95 -0.70
CA THR A 152 20.34 14.35 -0.44
C THR A 152 19.14 15.18 0.03
N VAL A 153 17.94 14.91 -0.52
CA VAL A 153 16.68 15.56 -0.11
C VAL A 153 16.28 15.29 1.35
N ASN A 154 16.85 14.26 1.97
CA ASN A 154 16.66 13.91 3.38
C ASN A 154 17.90 14.26 4.23
N SER A 155 18.93 14.82 3.62
CA SER A 155 20.21 15.17 4.23
C SER A 155 20.30 16.67 4.53
N ILE A 156 19.17 17.31 4.75
CA ILE A 156 19.05 18.71 5.12
C ILE A 156 18.65 18.78 6.59
N ALA A 157 19.32 19.64 7.35
CA ALA A 157 19.00 19.88 8.75
C ALA A 157 18.75 21.37 9.03
N VAL A 158 18.07 21.64 10.14
CA VAL A 158 17.87 22.98 10.69
C VAL A 158 18.32 22.98 12.14
N ARG A 159 19.43 23.65 12.44
CA ARG A 159 19.95 23.77 13.81
C ARG A 159 18.96 24.52 14.68
N LEU A 160 18.74 24.04 15.88
CA LEU A 160 17.87 24.68 16.85
C LEU A 160 18.68 25.22 18.04
N PRO A 161 18.32 26.39 18.58
CA PRO A 161 17.18 27.25 18.23
C PRO A 161 17.47 28.26 17.09
N SER A 162 18.69 28.30 16.56
CA SER A 162 19.18 29.35 15.63
C SER A 162 18.47 29.39 14.27
N LEU A 163 17.75 28.33 13.88
CA LEU A 163 17.14 28.10 12.56
C LEU A 163 18.17 28.13 11.40
N ALA A 164 19.45 27.92 11.69
CA ALA A 164 20.48 27.85 10.67
C ALA A 164 20.35 26.55 9.87
N ILE A 165 20.19 26.66 8.54
CA ILE A 165 20.09 25.53 7.63
C ILE A 165 21.49 24.94 7.38
N VAL A 166 21.58 23.62 7.43
CA VAL A 166 22.79 22.84 7.12
C VAL A 166 22.45 21.88 5.99
N ASP A 167 23.11 22.06 4.85
CA ASP A 167 22.89 21.29 3.63
C ASP A 167 24.26 20.95 2.97
N PRO A 168 24.99 19.93 3.50
CA PRO A 168 26.32 19.61 3.02
C PRO A 168 26.33 18.78 1.72
N THR A 169 25.15 18.45 1.18
CA THR A 169 24.98 17.52 0.06
C THR A 169 24.14 18.08 -1.08
N ASP A 170 23.92 19.40 -1.11
CA ASP A 170 23.08 20.09 -2.10
C ASP A 170 21.64 19.55 -2.19
N GLY A 171 21.08 19.13 -1.05
CA GLY A 171 19.72 18.60 -0.95
C GLY A 171 18.66 19.60 -1.35
N ILE A 172 18.84 20.89 -1.07
CA ILE A 172 17.91 21.95 -1.48
C ILE A 172 17.88 22.09 -3.00
N ALA A 173 19.04 22.01 -3.68
CA ALA A 173 19.11 22.01 -5.14
C ALA A 173 18.37 20.77 -5.72
N ALA A 174 18.61 19.60 -5.16
CA ALA A 174 17.92 18.37 -5.55
C ALA A 174 16.39 18.45 -5.37
N LEU A 175 15.91 19.09 -4.29
CA LEU A 175 14.46 19.35 -4.07
C LEU A 175 13.87 20.24 -5.17
N LEU A 176 14.59 21.29 -5.57
CA LEU A 176 14.16 22.22 -6.64
C LEU A 176 14.11 21.55 -7.99
N GLU A 177 15.09 20.71 -8.30
CA GLU A 177 15.19 19.94 -9.53
C GLU A 177 14.27 18.71 -9.52
N ARG A 178 13.59 18.41 -8.41
CA ARG A 178 12.78 17.21 -8.22
C ARG A 178 13.54 15.92 -8.53
N ARG A 179 14.76 15.87 -8.07
CA ARG A 179 15.71 14.79 -8.33
C ARG A 179 16.04 14.05 -7.03
N LEU A 180 16.14 12.73 -7.11
CA LEU A 180 16.67 11.87 -6.05
C LEU A 180 18.12 11.53 -6.39
N THR A 181 19.04 11.97 -5.52
CA THR A 181 20.46 11.65 -5.58
C THR A 181 20.92 11.18 -4.22
N THR A 182 21.95 10.37 -4.16
CA THR A 182 22.55 9.91 -2.90
C THR A 182 23.64 10.87 -2.45
N PRO A 183 23.87 11.06 -1.12
CA PRO A 183 24.95 11.92 -0.60
C PRO A 183 26.36 11.43 -0.93
N SER A 184 26.55 10.12 -1.06
CA SER A 184 27.76 9.43 -1.53
C SER A 184 27.49 8.81 -2.91
N PRO A 185 28.52 8.30 -3.63
CA PRO A 185 28.30 7.57 -4.88
C PRO A 185 27.23 6.51 -4.73
N ALA A 186 26.28 6.43 -5.67
CA ALA A 186 25.10 5.58 -5.55
C ALA A 186 25.45 4.10 -5.38
N VAL A 187 26.54 3.64 -6.00
CA VAL A 187 27.02 2.26 -5.85
C VAL A 187 27.43 1.98 -4.40
N GLU A 188 28.14 2.89 -3.76
CA GLU A 188 28.55 2.75 -2.36
C GLU A 188 27.31 2.79 -1.44
N SER A 189 26.45 3.78 -1.64
CA SER A 189 25.23 3.96 -0.86
C SER A 189 24.30 2.73 -0.89
N PHE A 190 24.10 2.13 -2.05
CA PHE A 190 23.20 0.97 -2.20
C PHE A 190 23.89 -0.35 -1.79
N ASP A 191 25.20 -0.45 -1.86
CA ASP A 191 25.91 -1.61 -1.31
C ASP A 191 25.93 -1.61 0.21
N GLU A 192 26.04 -0.44 0.85
CA GLU A 192 25.94 -0.27 2.31
C GLU A 192 24.57 -0.66 2.87
N ASP A 193 23.49 -0.13 2.32
CA ASP A 193 22.11 -0.51 2.68
C ASP A 193 21.27 -0.73 1.42
N PRO A 194 21.16 -1.99 0.94
CA PRO A 194 20.39 -2.29 -0.25
C PRO A 194 18.90 -1.93 -0.15
N LEU A 195 18.35 -1.73 1.05
CA LEU A 195 16.99 -1.24 1.23
C LEU A 195 16.80 0.18 0.64
N ARG A 196 17.88 0.97 0.52
CA ARG A 196 17.82 2.30 -0.11
C ARG A 196 17.32 2.23 -1.56
N MET A 197 17.49 1.09 -2.26
CA MET A 197 16.92 0.87 -3.60
C MET A 197 15.38 0.84 -3.57
N LEU A 198 14.77 0.16 -2.60
CA LEU A 198 13.30 0.19 -2.41
C LEU A 198 12.81 1.56 -1.96
N ARG A 199 13.60 2.23 -1.11
CA ARG A 199 13.32 3.61 -0.68
C ARG A 199 13.38 4.58 -1.85
N ALA A 200 14.30 4.41 -2.84
CA ALA A 200 14.32 5.19 -4.08
C ALA A 200 13.00 5.08 -4.83
N ALA A 201 12.49 3.87 -5.03
CA ALA A 201 11.19 3.64 -5.66
C ALA A 201 10.04 4.28 -4.87
N ARG A 202 10.04 4.14 -3.55
CA ARG A 202 9.05 4.79 -2.69
C ARG A 202 9.10 6.32 -2.78
N PHE A 203 10.26 6.93 -2.72
CA PHE A 203 10.39 8.40 -2.81
C PHE A 203 10.07 8.91 -4.21
N THR A 204 10.38 8.15 -5.28
CA THR A 204 9.91 8.45 -6.63
C THR A 204 8.38 8.56 -6.65
N ALA A 205 7.66 7.62 -6.04
CA ALA A 205 6.21 7.64 -5.94
C ALA A 205 5.69 8.75 -5.02
N GLN A 206 6.24 8.83 -3.80
CA GLN A 206 5.77 9.72 -2.74
C GLN A 206 6.00 11.21 -3.05
N LEU A 207 7.15 11.53 -3.65
CA LEU A 207 7.55 12.90 -3.92
C LEU A 207 7.24 13.32 -5.36
N GLY A 208 7.06 12.37 -6.28
CA GLY A 208 6.99 12.62 -7.72
C GLY A 208 8.35 13.07 -8.28
N PHE A 209 9.43 12.57 -7.72
CA PHE A 209 10.80 12.90 -8.11
C PHE A 209 11.39 11.81 -9.00
N VAL A 210 12.43 12.14 -9.74
CA VAL A 210 13.11 11.21 -10.63
C VAL A 210 14.45 10.81 -10.00
N LEU A 211 14.68 9.50 -9.90
CA LEU A 211 16.02 8.98 -9.55
C LEU A 211 16.99 9.30 -10.69
N ASP A 212 18.14 9.85 -10.35
CA ASP A 212 19.16 10.21 -11.33
C ASP A 212 19.73 8.96 -12.08
N ASP A 213 20.43 9.19 -13.16
CA ASP A 213 20.96 8.12 -14.00
C ASP A 213 22.06 7.29 -13.28
N GLU A 214 22.80 7.88 -12.36
CA GLU A 214 23.78 7.17 -11.56
C GLU A 214 23.06 6.20 -10.59
N GLY A 215 22.07 6.69 -9.85
CA GLY A 215 21.27 5.86 -8.96
C GLY A 215 20.55 4.75 -9.71
N ARG A 216 19.98 5.04 -10.89
CA ARG A 216 19.33 4.02 -11.72
C ARG A 216 20.29 2.90 -12.17
N ARG A 217 21.49 3.28 -12.64
CA ARG A 217 22.53 2.30 -13.01
C ARG A 217 23.00 1.48 -11.81
N ALA A 218 23.24 2.13 -10.67
CA ALA A 218 23.66 1.47 -9.44
C ALA A 218 22.55 0.49 -8.95
N MET A 219 21.29 0.91 -8.97
CA MET A 219 20.14 0.09 -8.61
C MET A 219 20.04 -1.16 -9.48
N THR A 220 20.24 -1.03 -10.80
CA THR A 220 20.28 -2.18 -11.73
C THR A 220 21.43 -3.14 -11.45
N ALA A 221 22.63 -2.59 -11.23
CA ALA A 221 23.82 -3.41 -10.97
C ALA A 221 23.76 -4.15 -9.62
N LEU A 222 23.18 -3.51 -8.60
CA LEU A 222 23.15 -4.01 -7.23
C LEU A 222 21.82 -4.63 -6.84
N ALA A 223 20.86 -4.77 -7.77
CA ALA A 223 19.56 -5.40 -7.46
C ALA A 223 19.68 -6.72 -6.67
N PRO A 224 20.61 -7.66 -7.00
CA PRO A 224 20.76 -8.90 -6.22
C PRO A 224 21.15 -8.69 -4.75
N ARG A 225 21.71 -7.55 -4.40
CA ARG A 225 22.05 -7.24 -2.99
C ARG A 225 20.82 -7.15 -2.09
N ILE A 226 19.61 -6.96 -2.64
CA ILE A 226 18.37 -6.90 -1.85
C ILE A 226 18.10 -8.19 -1.07
N GLU A 227 18.67 -9.31 -1.49
CA GLU A 227 18.48 -10.62 -0.84
C GLU A 227 19.04 -10.68 0.59
N VAL A 228 19.99 -9.79 0.95
CA VAL A 228 20.51 -9.71 2.32
C VAL A 228 19.53 -8.99 3.28
N VAL A 229 18.56 -8.25 2.73
CA VAL A 229 17.57 -7.50 3.50
C VAL A 229 16.47 -8.45 4.00
N SER A 230 16.05 -8.29 5.25
CA SER A 230 14.95 -9.10 5.79
C SER A 230 13.64 -8.84 5.06
N GLN A 231 12.81 -9.88 4.91
CA GLN A 231 11.56 -9.80 4.18
C GLN A 231 10.57 -8.85 4.84
N GLU A 232 10.65 -8.66 6.14
CA GLU A 232 9.87 -7.70 6.90
C GLU A 232 10.18 -6.25 6.47
N ARG A 233 11.47 -5.90 6.34
CA ARG A 233 11.88 -4.56 5.86
C ARG A 233 11.49 -4.34 4.41
N VAL A 234 11.63 -5.37 3.55
CA VAL A 234 11.16 -5.34 2.15
C VAL A 234 9.65 -5.08 2.11
N ARG A 235 8.85 -5.85 2.88
CA ARG A 235 7.41 -5.66 2.99
C ARG A 235 7.06 -4.23 3.39
N GLU A 236 7.69 -3.70 4.43
CA GLU A 236 7.40 -2.36 4.94
C GLU A 236 7.61 -1.28 3.88
N GLU A 237 8.68 -1.35 3.10
CA GLU A 237 8.91 -0.39 2.01
C GLU A 237 7.93 -0.59 0.85
N LEU A 238 7.56 -1.84 0.49
CA LEU A 238 6.52 -2.11 -0.51
C LEU A 238 5.14 -1.61 -0.06
N VAL A 239 4.78 -1.80 1.21
CA VAL A 239 3.53 -1.27 1.78
C VAL A 239 3.54 0.26 1.72
N LYS A 240 4.62 0.91 2.14
CA LYS A 240 4.74 2.38 2.07
C LYS A 240 4.68 2.89 0.62
N LEU A 241 5.28 2.18 -0.33
CA LEU A 241 5.23 2.51 -1.76
C LEU A 241 3.79 2.44 -2.29
N VAL A 242 3.11 1.31 -2.09
CA VAL A 242 1.74 1.08 -2.56
C VAL A 242 0.73 1.98 -1.84
N SER A 243 1.06 2.43 -0.63
CA SER A 243 0.24 3.37 0.15
C SER A 243 0.35 4.83 -0.31
N THR A 244 1.23 5.16 -1.25
CA THR A 244 1.29 6.51 -1.82
C THR A 244 0.09 6.79 -2.74
N ASP A 245 -0.21 8.07 -3.03
CA ASP A 245 -1.30 8.45 -3.92
C ASP A 245 -1.00 8.11 -5.39
N HIS A 246 0.28 8.03 -5.77
CA HIS A 246 0.73 7.76 -7.13
C HIS A 246 1.87 6.72 -7.17
N PRO A 247 1.61 5.44 -6.87
CA PRO A 247 2.65 4.41 -6.75
C PRO A 247 3.27 3.97 -8.07
N VAL A 248 2.62 4.27 -9.20
CA VAL A 248 2.96 3.73 -10.53
C VAL A 248 4.42 3.97 -10.90
N ALA A 249 4.91 5.22 -10.81
CA ALA A 249 6.30 5.55 -11.17
C ALA A 249 7.34 4.80 -10.34
N GLY A 250 7.06 4.56 -9.05
CA GLY A 250 7.93 3.77 -8.18
C GLY A 250 7.91 2.27 -8.54
N LEU A 251 6.73 1.72 -8.87
CA LEU A 251 6.60 0.34 -9.32
C LEU A 251 7.30 0.12 -10.68
N GLU A 252 7.18 1.06 -11.61
CA GLU A 252 7.90 1.04 -12.88
C GLU A 252 9.41 1.07 -12.67
N LEU A 253 9.91 1.91 -11.75
CA LEU A 253 11.34 1.94 -11.40
C LEU A 253 11.83 0.58 -10.89
N LEU A 254 11.06 -0.10 -10.02
CA LEU A 254 11.41 -1.45 -9.55
C LEU A 254 11.52 -2.46 -10.70
N VAL A 255 10.57 -2.41 -11.65
CA VAL A 255 10.55 -3.35 -12.78
C VAL A 255 11.65 -3.03 -13.78
N ASP A 256 11.89 -1.74 -14.08
CA ASP A 256 12.89 -1.32 -15.06
C ASP A 256 14.34 -1.54 -14.61
N THR A 257 14.57 -1.62 -13.29
CA THR A 257 15.88 -1.88 -12.71
C THR A 257 16.12 -3.35 -12.36
N GLY A 258 15.15 -4.23 -12.59
CA GLY A 258 15.24 -5.65 -12.27
C GLY A 258 15.04 -5.97 -10.78
N LEU A 259 14.78 -4.96 -9.94
CA LEU A 259 14.59 -5.20 -8.51
C LEU A 259 13.26 -5.93 -8.23
N ALA A 260 12.24 -5.70 -9.06
CA ALA A 260 10.95 -6.36 -8.94
C ALA A 260 11.04 -7.88 -9.13
N GLU A 261 11.94 -8.39 -9.97
CA GLU A 261 12.17 -9.83 -10.18
C GLU A 261 12.54 -10.55 -8.89
N LEU A 262 13.13 -9.85 -7.94
CA LEU A 262 13.60 -10.41 -6.66
C LEU A 262 12.57 -10.24 -5.54
N VAL A 263 11.85 -9.12 -5.50
CA VAL A 263 10.94 -8.81 -4.38
C VAL A 263 9.47 -9.12 -4.71
N LEU A 264 9.05 -8.94 -5.98
CA LEU A 264 7.66 -9.12 -6.44
C LEU A 264 7.65 -9.62 -7.91
N PRO A 265 8.26 -10.78 -8.23
CA PRO A 265 8.45 -11.27 -9.60
C PRO A 265 7.14 -11.49 -10.37
N GLU A 266 6.02 -11.61 -9.67
CA GLU A 266 4.71 -11.71 -10.30
C GLU A 266 4.35 -10.45 -11.09
N LEU A 267 4.87 -9.28 -10.71
CA LEU A 267 4.58 -8.01 -11.39
C LEU A 267 5.27 -7.90 -12.75
N PRO A 268 6.60 -8.05 -12.90
CA PRO A 268 7.25 -8.07 -14.22
C PRO A 268 6.80 -9.23 -15.09
N ALA A 269 6.38 -10.37 -14.52
CA ALA A 269 5.82 -11.50 -15.28
C ALA A 269 4.55 -11.14 -16.06
N LEU A 270 3.85 -10.05 -15.69
CA LEU A 270 2.70 -9.53 -16.43
C LEU A 270 3.08 -8.84 -17.75
N ARG A 271 4.36 -8.50 -17.97
CA ARG A 271 4.89 -8.06 -19.28
C ARG A 271 4.89 -9.24 -20.25
N LEU A 272 3.69 -9.70 -20.62
CA LEU A 272 3.53 -10.79 -21.57
C LEU A 272 4.07 -10.36 -22.93
N THR A 273 4.93 -11.19 -23.55
CA THR A 273 5.48 -10.95 -24.88
C THR A 273 4.32 -10.71 -25.86
N ARG A 274 4.32 -9.58 -26.57
CA ARG A 274 3.38 -9.32 -27.65
C ARG A 274 3.72 -10.27 -28.79
N ASP A 275 2.88 -11.27 -29.02
CA ASP A 275 2.90 -11.96 -30.31
C ASP A 275 2.36 -10.99 -31.38
N GLY A 276 3.10 -10.80 -32.47
CA GLY A 276 3.01 -9.69 -33.42
C GLY A 276 1.67 -9.47 -34.13
N GLU A 277 0.62 -10.25 -33.89
CA GLU A 277 -0.68 -10.13 -34.57
C GLU A 277 -1.88 -9.87 -33.64
N HIS A 278 -1.74 -9.94 -32.32
CA HIS A 278 -2.89 -9.86 -31.43
C HIS A 278 -2.88 -8.62 -30.53
N ARG A 279 -3.98 -7.87 -30.56
CA ARG A 279 -4.26 -6.66 -29.80
C ARG A 279 -4.52 -6.95 -28.30
N HIS A 280 -3.65 -7.72 -27.64
CA HIS A 280 -3.80 -7.89 -26.21
C HIS A 280 -3.30 -6.62 -25.50
N LYS A 281 -4.15 -6.08 -24.61
CA LYS A 281 -3.73 -5.05 -23.65
C LYS A 281 -2.50 -5.58 -22.92
N ASP A 282 -1.50 -4.74 -22.75
CA ASP A 282 -0.39 -5.01 -21.85
C ASP A 282 -0.95 -5.21 -20.43
N VAL A 283 -0.94 -6.47 -19.95
CA VAL A 283 -1.52 -6.83 -18.65
C VAL A 283 -0.80 -6.12 -17.51
N TYR A 284 0.50 -5.87 -17.69
CA TYR A 284 1.29 -5.10 -16.72
C TYR A 284 0.77 -3.65 -16.60
N GLN A 285 0.64 -2.94 -17.72
CA GLN A 285 0.12 -1.58 -17.72
C GLN A 285 -1.35 -1.51 -17.24
N HIS A 286 -2.13 -2.54 -17.57
CA HIS A 286 -3.49 -2.68 -17.05
C HIS A 286 -3.51 -2.76 -15.51
N SER A 287 -2.66 -3.62 -14.92
CA SER A 287 -2.62 -3.78 -13.46
C SER A 287 -2.17 -2.50 -12.74
N LEU A 288 -1.22 -1.75 -13.31
CA LEU A 288 -0.84 -0.44 -12.77
C LEU A 288 -1.98 0.58 -12.88
N GLN A 289 -2.72 0.58 -13.98
CA GLN A 289 -3.89 1.44 -14.16
C GLN A 289 -5.00 1.08 -13.17
N VAL A 290 -5.28 -0.21 -12.97
CA VAL A 290 -6.28 -0.67 -12.00
C VAL A 290 -5.91 -0.24 -10.58
N LEU A 291 -4.64 -0.36 -10.19
CA LEU A 291 -4.17 0.15 -8.91
C LEU A 291 -4.44 1.66 -8.75
N GLN A 292 -4.08 2.47 -9.75
CA GLN A 292 -4.31 3.92 -9.67
C GLN A 292 -5.81 4.25 -9.61
N GLN A 293 -6.64 3.58 -10.41
CA GLN A 293 -8.09 3.77 -10.38
C GLN A 293 -8.71 3.34 -9.05
N ALA A 294 -8.20 2.27 -8.42
CA ALA A 294 -8.63 1.85 -7.09
C ALA A 294 -8.28 2.90 -6.02
N ILE A 295 -7.10 3.52 -6.11
CA ILE A 295 -6.70 4.62 -5.22
C ILE A 295 -7.61 5.83 -5.41
N ASP A 296 -7.89 6.23 -6.65
CA ASP A 296 -8.76 7.36 -6.96
C ASP A 296 -10.17 7.15 -6.39
N LEU A 297 -10.73 5.96 -6.55
CA LEU A 297 -12.04 5.57 -5.97
C LEU A 297 -12.01 5.46 -4.43
N GLU A 298 -10.87 5.04 -3.86
CA GLU A 298 -10.69 5.02 -2.40
C GLU A 298 -10.75 6.43 -1.80
N HIS A 299 -10.22 7.44 -2.50
CA HIS A 299 -10.24 8.84 -2.06
C HIS A 299 -11.65 9.47 -2.06
N GLU A 300 -12.61 8.89 -2.75
CA GLU A 300 -14.01 9.30 -2.70
C GLU A 300 -14.71 8.90 -1.39
N ARG A 301 -14.07 8.06 -0.57
CA ARG A 301 -14.55 7.70 0.77
C ARG A 301 -14.38 8.86 1.78
N PRO A 302 -15.07 8.81 2.94
CA PRO A 302 -14.96 9.87 3.95
C PRO A 302 -13.51 10.19 4.33
N PRO A 303 -13.16 11.47 4.53
CA PRO A 303 -11.80 11.89 4.90
C PRO A 303 -11.33 11.22 6.20
N GLY A 304 -10.07 10.78 6.22
CA GLY A 304 -9.41 10.24 7.40
C GLY A 304 -9.25 8.72 7.42
N ALA A 305 -9.75 8.00 6.42
CA ALA A 305 -9.38 6.59 6.24
C ALA A 305 -7.88 6.49 5.89
N SER A 306 -7.15 5.62 6.56
CA SER A 306 -5.79 5.23 6.16
C SER A 306 -5.85 4.52 4.79
N PRO A 307 -4.77 4.57 3.96
CA PRO A 307 -4.73 3.80 2.72
C PRO A 307 -5.09 2.34 2.95
N ASP A 308 -6.02 1.80 2.14
CA ASP A 308 -6.45 0.40 2.24
C ASP A 308 -5.42 -0.52 1.56
N VAL A 309 -4.45 -0.98 2.33
CA VAL A 309 -3.35 -1.84 1.86
C VAL A 309 -3.88 -3.12 1.22
N VAL A 310 -4.94 -3.72 1.77
CA VAL A 310 -5.56 -4.95 1.24
C VAL A 310 -6.14 -4.71 -0.15
N LEU A 311 -6.93 -3.64 -0.32
CA LEU A 311 -7.50 -3.25 -1.62
C LEU A 311 -6.39 -2.97 -2.64
N ARG A 312 -5.38 -2.18 -2.26
CA ARG A 312 -4.32 -1.75 -3.18
C ARG A 312 -3.44 -2.90 -3.64
N PHE A 313 -3.08 -3.84 -2.74
CA PHE A 313 -2.38 -5.06 -3.15
C PHE A 313 -3.27 -5.98 -3.99
N ALA A 314 -4.56 -6.09 -3.68
CA ALA A 314 -5.49 -6.86 -4.52
C ALA A 314 -5.58 -6.24 -5.93
N ALA A 315 -5.68 -4.92 -6.05
CA ALA A 315 -5.72 -4.21 -7.33
C ALA A 315 -4.43 -4.40 -8.14
N LEU A 316 -3.25 -4.32 -7.50
CA LEU A 316 -1.97 -4.55 -8.16
C LEU A 316 -1.80 -5.99 -8.65
N LEU A 317 -2.32 -6.96 -7.89
CA LEU A 317 -2.05 -8.38 -8.08
C LEU A 317 -3.24 -9.18 -8.67
N HIS A 318 -4.39 -8.54 -9.01
CA HIS A 318 -5.59 -9.26 -9.43
C HIS A 318 -5.36 -10.20 -10.63
N ASP A 319 -4.50 -9.79 -11.52
CA ASP A 319 -4.22 -10.47 -12.79
C ASP A 319 -2.96 -11.36 -12.81
N ILE A 320 -2.25 -11.53 -11.70
CA ILE A 320 -0.97 -12.29 -11.65
C ILE A 320 -1.12 -13.77 -11.99
N GLY A 321 -2.33 -14.29 -12.08
CA GLY A 321 -2.62 -15.64 -12.57
C GLY A 321 -2.56 -15.78 -14.11
N LYS A 322 -2.66 -14.68 -14.86
CA LYS A 322 -2.73 -14.70 -16.33
C LYS A 322 -1.52 -15.36 -17.00
N PRO A 323 -0.28 -15.09 -16.62
CA PRO A 323 0.87 -15.76 -17.23
C PRO A 323 0.80 -17.30 -17.15
N ALA A 324 0.38 -17.83 -15.99
CA ALA A 324 0.31 -19.26 -15.74
C ALA A 324 -0.92 -19.94 -16.38
N THR A 325 -1.96 -19.19 -16.73
CA THR A 325 -3.21 -19.73 -17.29
C THR A 325 -3.39 -19.40 -18.77
N ARG A 326 -2.40 -18.75 -19.39
CA ARG A 326 -2.41 -18.37 -20.80
C ARG A 326 -2.55 -19.59 -21.70
N ARG A 327 -3.56 -19.58 -22.58
CA ARG A 327 -3.76 -20.60 -23.62
C ARG A 327 -4.03 -19.95 -24.95
N PHE A 328 -3.53 -20.60 -26.00
CA PHE A 328 -3.79 -20.21 -27.39
C PHE A 328 -4.86 -21.13 -27.94
N GLU A 329 -6.01 -20.58 -28.24
CA GLU A 329 -7.15 -21.30 -28.83
C GLU A 329 -7.09 -21.26 -30.36
N ALA A 330 -7.90 -22.12 -31.02
CA ALA A 330 -8.05 -22.12 -32.46
C ALA A 330 -8.47 -20.73 -32.97
N GLY A 331 -7.83 -20.26 -34.05
CA GLY A 331 -8.07 -18.91 -34.60
C GLY A 331 -7.25 -17.81 -33.92
N GLY A 332 -6.27 -18.15 -33.08
CA GLY A 332 -5.35 -17.20 -32.47
C GLY A 332 -5.92 -16.44 -31.26
N LEU A 333 -7.08 -16.85 -30.75
CA LEU A 333 -7.65 -16.29 -29.53
C LEU A 333 -6.81 -16.72 -28.32
N VAL A 334 -6.47 -15.77 -27.46
CA VAL A 334 -5.79 -16.04 -26.19
C VAL A 334 -6.79 -15.98 -25.05
N THR A 335 -6.80 -17.02 -24.22
CA THR A 335 -7.66 -17.15 -23.05
C THR A 335 -6.86 -17.29 -21.76
N PHE A 336 -7.47 -16.95 -20.61
CA PHE A 336 -6.84 -16.97 -19.29
C PHE A 336 -7.82 -17.56 -18.25
N HIS A 337 -8.40 -18.73 -18.56
CA HIS A 337 -9.38 -19.37 -17.70
C HIS A 337 -8.82 -19.63 -16.29
N HIS A 338 -9.61 -19.31 -15.26
CA HIS A 338 -9.28 -19.50 -13.85
C HIS A 338 -8.04 -18.73 -13.35
N HIS A 339 -7.68 -17.60 -14.01
CA HIS A 339 -6.55 -16.78 -13.54
C HIS A 339 -6.83 -16.14 -12.18
N ASP A 340 -8.08 -15.93 -11.81
CA ASP A 340 -8.55 -15.48 -10.51
C ASP A 340 -8.13 -16.47 -9.40
N VAL A 341 -8.46 -17.75 -9.54
CA VAL A 341 -8.11 -18.81 -8.57
C VAL A 341 -6.60 -19.06 -8.52
N VAL A 342 -5.94 -19.07 -9.68
CA VAL A 342 -4.48 -19.25 -9.76
C VAL A 342 -3.77 -18.04 -9.18
N GLY A 343 -4.25 -16.82 -9.51
CA GLY A 343 -3.73 -15.55 -8.98
C GLY A 343 -3.85 -15.47 -7.46
N ALA A 344 -4.98 -15.87 -6.90
CA ALA A 344 -5.18 -15.93 -5.45
C ALA A 344 -4.16 -16.85 -4.75
N LYS A 345 -3.84 -18.02 -5.35
CA LYS A 345 -2.81 -18.93 -4.82
C LYS A 345 -1.41 -18.33 -4.89
N LEU A 346 -1.07 -17.68 -6.00
CA LEU A 346 0.22 -17.00 -6.19
C LEU A 346 0.36 -15.84 -5.19
N ALA A 347 -0.67 -15.01 -5.03
CA ALA A 347 -0.69 -13.92 -4.06
C ALA A 347 -0.48 -14.42 -2.63
N ARG A 348 -1.19 -15.49 -2.19
CA ARG A 348 -0.95 -16.10 -0.88
C ARG A 348 0.49 -16.54 -0.69
N LYS A 349 1.08 -17.18 -1.70
CA LYS A 349 2.48 -17.63 -1.64
C LYS A 349 3.43 -16.44 -1.51
N ARG A 350 3.25 -15.41 -2.33
CA ARG A 350 4.13 -14.22 -2.35
C ARG A 350 4.02 -13.42 -1.05
N LEU A 351 2.82 -13.08 -0.61
CA LEU A 351 2.60 -12.26 0.58
C LEU A 351 3.07 -12.98 1.86
N LYS A 352 2.91 -14.31 1.94
CA LYS A 352 3.51 -15.10 3.03
C LYS A 352 5.04 -15.07 3.01
N ALA A 353 5.67 -15.16 1.82
CA ALA A 353 7.12 -15.05 1.68
C ALA A 353 7.62 -13.66 2.13
N LEU A 354 6.86 -12.61 1.86
CA LEU A 354 7.11 -11.24 2.31
C LEU A 354 6.69 -10.99 3.78
N ARG A 355 6.27 -12.02 4.53
CA ARG A 355 5.90 -11.92 5.93
C ARG A 355 4.72 -10.96 6.22
N PHE A 356 3.76 -10.88 5.32
CA PHE A 356 2.49 -10.20 5.62
C PHE A 356 1.71 -10.95 6.72
N PRO A 357 0.90 -10.25 7.54
CA PRO A 357 -0.02 -10.87 8.47
C PRO A 357 -0.99 -11.81 7.74
N ASN A 358 -1.27 -12.99 8.30
CA ASN A 358 -2.13 -13.98 7.65
C ASN A 358 -3.51 -13.44 7.28
N VAL A 359 -4.09 -12.57 8.13
CA VAL A 359 -5.38 -11.91 7.87
C VAL A 359 -5.33 -11.10 6.58
N GLU A 360 -4.28 -10.28 6.38
CA GLU A 360 -4.12 -9.49 5.16
C GLU A 360 -3.90 -10.38 3.93
N VAL A 361 -3.07 -11.45 4.07
CA VAL A 361 -2.84 -12.44 3.01
C VAL A 361 -4.16 -13.05 2.52
N ASP A 362 -5.01 -13.48 3.44
CA ASP A 362 -6.27 -14.13 3.11
C ASP A 362 -7.27 -13.14 2.49
N ARG A 363 -7.33 -11.91 2.99
CA ARG A 363 -8.19 -10.85 2.46
C ARG A 363 -7.79 -10.43 1.04
N VAL A 364 -6.49 -10.19 0.77
CA VAL A 364 -5.98 -9.89 -0.57
C VAL A 364 -6.30 -11.02 -1.54
N ALA A 365 -5.97 -12.26 -1.15
CA ALA A 365 -6.23 -13.42 -2.01
C ALA A 365 -7.71 -13.65 -2.28
N LYS A 366 -8.58 -13.36 -1.30
CA LYS A 366 -10.03 -13.45 -1.46
C LYS A 366 -10.56 -12.42 -2.45
N LEU A 367 -10.10 -11.18 -2.40
CA LEU A 367 -10.45 -10.15 -3.39
C LEU A 367 -10.02 -10.56 -4.80
N ILE A 368 -8.79 -11.09 -4.95
CA ILE A 368 -8.30 -11.59 -6.24
C ILE A 368 -9.17 -12.73 -6.75
N GLU A 369 -9.58 -13.68 -5.90
CA GLU A 369 -10.46 -14.79 -6.27
C GLU A 369 -11.83 -14.32 -6.73
N LEU A 370 -12.34 -13.22 -6.17
CA LEU A 370 -13.68 -12.74 -6.41
C LEU A 370 -13.78 -11.66 -7.51
N HIS A 371 -12.65 -11.07 -7.95
CA HIS A 371 -12.70 -9.89 -8.83
C HIS A 371 -13.49 -10.09 -10.13
N GLN A 372 -13.59 -11.33 -10.61
CA GLN A 372 -14.35 -11.65 -11.82
C GLN A 372 -15.81 -12.02 -11.57
N ARG A 373 -16.26 -12.10 -10.32
CA ARG A 373 -17.63 -12.54 -10.00
C ARG A 373 -18.71 -11.60 -10.54
N PHE A 374 -18.40 -10.34 -10.81
CA PHE A 374 -19.32 -9.39 -11.42
C PHE A 374 -19.56 -9.66 -12.92
N PHE A 375 -18.71 -10.42 -13.59
CA PHE A 375 -18.86 -10.70 -15.02
C PHE A 375 -20.21 -11.39 -15.27
N GLY A 376 -20.96 -10.87 -16.25
CA GLY A 376 -22.28 -11.36 -16.59
C GLY A 376 -23.44 -10.61 -15.93
N TYR A 377 -23.24 -9.79 -14.90
CA TYR A 377 -24.32 -8.99 -14.31
C TYR A 377 -24.98 -8.04 -15.33
N GLY A 378 -24.18 -7.39 -16.17
CA GLY A 378 -24.68 -6.47 -17.20
C GLY A 378 -25.13 -7.13 -18.53
N GLU A 379 -25.00 -8.45 -18.67
CA GLU A 379 -25.30 -9.21 -19.90
C GLU A 379 -26.50 -10.16 -19.73
N GLY A 380 -26.95 -10.40 -18.50
CA GLY A 380 -28.09 -11.23 -18.16
C GLY A 380 -28.68 -10.84 -16.81
N ALA A 381 -29.93 -11.23 -16.54
CA ALA A 381 -30.55 -10.96 -15.27
C ALA A 381 -29.96 -11.87 -14.17
N TRP A 382 -29.13 -11.33 -13.31
CA TRP A 382 -28.82 -12.01 -12.06
C TRP A 382 -30.10 -12.17 -11.26
N THR A 383 -30.32 -13.37 -10.74
CA THR A 383 -31.39 -13.63 -9.77
C THR A 383 -31.00 -13.04 -8.41
N ASP A 384 -31.97 -12.84 -7.51
CA ASP A 384 -31.69 -12.43 -6.13
C ASP A 384 -30.79 -13.42 -5.41
N SER A 385 -30.93 -14.70 -5.72
CA SER A 385 -30.03 -15.76 -5.25
C SER A 385 -28.57 -15.53 -5.66
N ALA A 386 -28.30 -15.09 -6.90
CA ALA A 386 -26.96 -14.77 -7.35
C ALA A 386 -26.39 -13.54 -6.63
N VAL A 387 -27.22 -12.51 -6.38
CA VAL A 387 -26.83 -11.34 -5.59
C VAL A 387 -26.50 -11.72 -4.14
N ARG A 388 -27.35 -12.53 -3.49
CA ARG A 388 -27.09 -13.04 -2.13
C ARG A 388 -25.78 -13.83 -2.04
N ARG A 389 -25.49 -14.67 -3.04
CA ARG A 389 -24.22 -15.43 -3.11
C ARG A 389 -23.04 -14.49 -3.25
N TYR A 390 -23.14 -13.46 -4.10
CA TYR A 390 -22.08 -12.46 -4.26
C TYR A 390 -21.77 -11.75 -2.94
N VAL A 391 -22.80 -11.26 -2.23
CA VAL A 391 -22.66 -10.60 -0.91
C VAL A 391 -22.07 -11.55 0.12
N ARG A 392 -22.59 -12.77 0.23
CA ARG A 392 -22.09 -13.80 1.16
C ARG A 392 -20.63 -14.13 0.89
N ASP A 393 -20.27 -14.34 -0.38
CA ASP A 393 -18.93 -14.74 -0.77
C ASP A 393 -17.92 -13.62 -0.52
N ALA A 394 -18.34 -12.36 -0.66
CA ALA A 394 -17.52 -11.19 -0.35
C ALA A 394 -17.39 -10.93 1.16
N GLY A 395 -18.48 -11.12 1.92
CA GLY A 395 -18.53 -10.83 3.35
C GLY A 395 -18.16 -9.39 3.66
N ASP A 396 -17.30 -9.19 4.64
CA ASP A 396 -16.80 -7.87 5.05
C ASP A 396 -15.88 -7.18 4.01
N LEU A 397 -15.50 -7.90 2.94
CA LEU A 397 -14.71 -7.36 1.82
C LEU A 397 -15.58 -6.76 0.71
N LEU A 398 -16.91 -6.77 0.84
CA LEU A 398 -17.82 -6.27 -0.19
C LEU A 398 -17.49 -4.83 -0.64
N PRO A 399 -17.22 -3.86 0.25
CA PRO A 399 -16.86 -2.51 -0.16
C PRO A 399 -15.56 -2.44 -0.97
N GLN A 400 -14.55 -3.24 -0.60
CA GLN A 400 -13.29 -3.33 -1.34
C GLN A 400 -13.48 -4.01 -2.69
N LEU A 401 -14.32 -5.05 -2.75
CA LEU A 401 -14.63 -5.77 -3.99
C LEU A 401 -15.32 -4.85 -5.00
N HIS A 402 -16.26 -4.01 -4.57
CA HIS A 402 -16.91 -3.00 -5.42
C HIS A 402 -15.90 -2.02 -6.01
N ILE A 403 -14.97 -1.50 -5.20
CA ILE A 403 -13.91 -0.62 -5.70
C ILE A 403 -13.01 -1.36 -6.70
N LEU A 404 -12.54 -2.56 -6.36
CA LEU A 404 -11.67 -3.34 -7.22
C LEU A 404 -12.31 -3.61 -8.58
N THR A 405 -13.57 -4.07 -8.60
CA THR A 405 -14.28 -4.38 -9.85
C THR A 405 -14.58 -3.13 -10.69
N ARG A 406 -14.89 -1.99 -10.07
CA ARG A 406 -15.03 -0.70 -10.75
C ARG A 406 -13.69 -0.24 -11.32
N ALA A 407 -12.60 -0.38 -10.57
CA ALA A 407 -11.25 -0.03 -10.98
C ALA A 407 -10.74 -0.87 -12.16
N ASP A 408 -11.15 -2.14 -12.27
CA ASP A 408 -10.77 -3.05 -13.36
C ASP A 408 -11.34 -2.64 -14.74
N VAL A 409 -12.29 -1.70 -14.77
CA VAL A 409 -12.85 -1.17 -16.01
C VAL A 409 -11.89 -0.17 -16.67
N THR A 410 -10.99 -0.67 -17.53
CA THR A 410 -9.99 0.15 -18.24
C THR A 410 -10.31 0.33 -19.73
N THR A 411 -11.58 0.19 -20.13
CA THR A 411 -11.98 0.33 -21.55
C THR A 411 -11.93 1.78 -22.03
N ARG A 412 -11.40 1.99 -23.24
CA ARG A 412 -11.44 3.31 -23.91
C ARG A 412 -12.80 3.59 -24.59
N ASN A 413 -13.69 2.61 -24.65
CA ASN A 413 -15.02 2.78 -25.20
C ASN A 413 -15.94 3.38 -24.15
N GLU A 414 -16.23 4.68 -24.26
CA GLU A 414 -17.07 5.41 -23.31
C GLU A 414 -18.47 4.81 -23.13
N ARG A 415 -19.09 4.30 -24.22
CA ARG A 415 -20.40 3.65 -24.12
C ARG A 415 -20.35 2.38 -23.27
N LYS A 416 -19.30 1.57 -23.47
CA LYS A 416 -19.07 0.37 -22.64
C LYS A 416 -18.78 0.74 -21.20
N ALA A 417 -17.94 1.76 -20.96
CA ALA A 417 -17.64 2.25 -19.62
C ALA A 417 -18.89 2.73 -18.88
N ARG A 418 -19.72 3.55 -19.51
CA ARG A 418 -20.99 4.03 -18.93
C ARG A 418 -21.97 2.88 -18.65
N ARG A 419 -22.11 1.92 -19.57
CA ARG A 419 -22.97 0.74 -19.35
C ARG A 419 -22.53 -0.06 -18.14
N LEU A 420 -21.20 -0.27 -17.98
CA LEU A 420 -20.67 -0.99 -16.81
C LEU A 420 -20.88 -0.19 -15.53
N ALA A 421 -20.61 1.12 -15.54
CA ALA A 421 -20.86 1.97 -14.36
C ALA A 421 -22.33 1.87 -13.90
N THR A 422 -23.29 2.01 -14.84
CA THR A 422 -24.72 1.85 -14.53
C THR A 422 -25.04 0.46 -13.96
N ALA A 423 -24.41 -0.60 -14.49
CA ALA A 423 -24.62 -1.96 -13.99
C ALA A 423 -24.06 -2.14 -12.57
N TYR A 424 -22.93 -1.48 -12.21
CA TYR A 424 -22.43 -1.48 -10.84
C TYR A 424 -23.37 -0.73 -9.89
N ASP A 425 -23.84 0.46 -10.30
CA ASP A 425 -24.78 1.25 -9.49
C ASP A 425 -26.10 0.47 -9.27
N ASP A 426 -26.57 -0.22 -10.29
CA ASP A 426 -27.75 -1.08 -10.17
C ASP A 426 -27.55 -2.27 -9.23
N LEU A 427 -26.38 -2.92 -9.29
CA LEU A 427 -26.05 -4.02 -8.38
C LEU A 427 -26.00 -3.54 -6.92
N GLU A 428 -25.32 -2.41 -6.64
CA GLU A 428 -25.22 -1.86 -5.29
C GLU A 428 -26.60 -1.49 -4.73
N ARG A 429 -27.41 -0.78 -5.54
CA ARG A 429 -28.80 -0.46 -5.18
C ARG A 429 -29.62 -1.71 -4.87
N ARG A 430 -29.49 -2.77 -5.69
CA ARG A 430 -30.21 -4.02 -5.49
C ARG A 430 -29.74 -4.78 -4.24
N ILE A 431 -28.45 -4.69 -3.90
CA ILE A 431 -27.92 -5.23 -2.64
C ILE A 431 -28.58 -4.52 -1.46
N ASP A 432 -28.68 -3.19 -1.50
CA ASP A 432 -29.30 -2.39 -0.43
C ASP A 432 -30.80 -2.72 -0.30
N GLU A 433 -31.51 -2.86 -1.42
CA GLU A 433 -32.92 -3.24 -1.43
C GLU A 433 -33.14 -4.64 -0.81
N LEU A 434 -32.33 -5.63 -1.18
CA LEU A 434 -32.39 -6.96 -0.60
C LEU A 434 -31.98 -6.98 0.88
N ALA A 435 -30.99 -6.18 1.28
CA ALA A 435 -30.59 -6.04 2.67
C ALA A 435 -31.71 -5.48 3.53
N ALA A 436 -32.41 -4.46 3.02
CA ALA A 436 -33.56 -3.87 3.70
C ALA A 436 -34.75 -4.85 3.83
N GLN A 437 -34.89 -5.75 2.85
CA GLN A 437 -36.00 -6.73 2.85
C GLN A 437 -35.68 -7.95 3.71
N GLU A 438 -34.45 -8.41 3.76
CA GLU A 438 -34.09 -9.73 4.26
C GLU A 438 -33.07 -9.72 5.39
N GLU A 439 -32.65 -8.54 5.87
CA GLU A 439 -31.55 -8.41 6.83
C GLU A 439 -30.33 -9.26 6.40
N LEU A 440 -29.76 -8.96 5.24
CA LEU A 440 -28.68 -9.75 4.61
C LEU A 440 -27.47 -10.02 5.52
N ASP A 441 -27.20 -9.15 6.50
CA ASP A 441 -26.13 -9.36 7.50
C ASP A 441 -26.41 -10.56 8.42
N ALA A 442 -27.66 -11.06 8.45
CA ALA A 442 -28.11 -12.19 9.23
C ALA A 442 -28.50 -13.40 8.38
N ILE A 443 -27.96 -13.58 7.16
CA ILE A 443 -28.23 -14.77 6.34
C ILE A 443 -27.80 -16.03 7.09
N ARG A 444 -28.73 -16.61 7.80
CA ARG A 444 -28.67 -17.92 8.46
C ARG A 444 -29.81 -18.77 7.93
N PRO A 445 -29.63 -20.10 7.92
CA PRO A 445 -30.80 -20.96 7.66
C PRO A 445 -31.91 -20.65 8.68
N ASP A 446 -33.15 -20.87 8.30
CA ASP A 446 -34.29 -20.66 9.18
C ASP A 446 -34.30 -21.60 10.41
N LEU A 447 -33.42 -22.64 10.38
CA LEU A 447 -33.13 -23.52 11.52
C LEU A 447 -31.63 -23.46 11.83
N ASP A 448 -31.30 -23.28 13.10
CA ASP A 448 -29.92 -23.37 13.58
C ASP A 448 -29.45 -24.83 13.76
N GLY A 449 -28.17 -25.02 14.13
CA GLY A 449 -27.59 -26.35 14.30
C GLY A 449 -28.32 -27.18 15.41
N GLU A 450 -28.80 -26.54 16.47
CA GLU A 450 -29.50 -27.20 17.55
C GLU A 450 -30.91 -27.65 17.10
N ALA A 451 -31.62 -26.82 16.38
CA ALA A 451 -32.92 -27.16 15.79
C ALA A 451 -32.76 -28.30 14.79
N ILE A 452 -31.74 -28.27 13.90
CA ILE A 452 -31.46 -29.36 12.96
C ILE A 452 -31.23 -30.69 13.69
N MET A 453 -30.39 -30.67 14.73
CA MET A 453 -30.09 -31.88 15.52
C MET A 453 -31.36 -32.43 16.16
N ARG A 454 -32.20 -31.57 16.70
CA ARG A 454 -33.48 -31.94 17.34
C ARG A 454 -34.48 -32.54 16.31
N GLU A 455 -34.65 -31.89 15.16
CA GLU A 455 -35.58 -32.31 14.12
C GLU A 455 -35.19 -33.62 13.45
N LEU A 456 -33.90 -33.87 13.24
CA LEU A 456 -33.40 -35.08 12.60
C LEU A 456 -33.07 -36.21 13.60
N GLY A 457 -33.06 -35.93 14.90
CA GLY A 457 -32.65 -36.90 15.92
C GLY A 457 -31.19 -37.32 15.83
N VAL A 458 -30.29 -36.45 15.37
CA VAL A 458 -28.86 -36.76 15.17
C VAL A 458 -28.00 -35.94 16.12
N GLY A 459 -26.83 -36.47 16.49
CA GLY A 459 -25.82 -35.74 17.27
C GLY A 459 -24.99 -34.79 16.43
N PRO A 460 -24.12 -33.98 17.07
CA PRO A 460 -23.17 -33.10 16.39
C PRO A 460 -22.29 -33.89 15.42
N GLY A 461 -22.19 -33.43 14.16
CA GLY A 461 -21.38 -34.15 13.16
C GLY A 461 -21.54 -33.65 11.73
N PRO A 462 -20.93 -34.39 10.78
CA PRO A 462 -20.93 -34.00 9.35
C PRO A 462 -22.35 -33.91 8.75
N ASP A 463 -23.28 -34.67 9.25
CA ASP A 463 -24.66 -34.67 8.77
C ASP A 463 -25.44 -33.38 9.16
N VAL A 464 -25.17 -32.83 10.36
CA VAL A 464 -25.71 -31.53 10.75
C VAL A 464 -25.12 -30.44 9.87
N GLY A 465 -23.82 -30.50 9.58
CA GLY A 465 -23.16 -29.55 8.66
C GLY A 465 -23.70 -29.63 7.23
N ALA A 466 -24.05 -30.82 6.75
CA ALA A 466 -24.68 -31.02 5.44
C ALA A 466 -26.11 -30.49 5.39
N ALA A 467 -26.88 -30.73 6.43
CA ALA A 467 -28.26 -30.22 6.59
C ALA A 467 -28.27 -28.68 6.68
N TYR A 468 -27.33 -28.11 7.45
CA TYR A 468 -27.19 -26.67 7.57
C TYR A 468 -26.88 -26.03 6.21
N ARG A 469 -25.97 -26.59 5.43
CA ARG A 469 -25.65 -26.11 4.07
C ARG A 469 -26.87 -26.21 3.14
N PHE A 470 -27.57 -27.32 3.16
CA PHE A 470 -28.78 -27.48 2.37
C PHE A 470 -29.83 -26.39 2.67
N LEU A 471 -30.14 -26.16 3.95
CA LEU A 471 -31.08 -25.12 4.34
C LEU A 471 -30.59 -23.71 4.01
N LEU A 472 -29.30 -23.47 4.12
CA LEU A 472 -28.67 -22.18 3.72
C LEU A 472 -28.80 -21.94 2.22
N GLU A 473 -28.53 -22.96 1.40
CA GLU A 473 -28.71 -22.91 -0.06
C GLU A 473 -30.17 -22.66 -0.43
N THR A 474 -31.09 -23.40 0.19
CA THR A 474 -32.54 -23.23 -0.02
C THR A 474 -33.00 -21.80 0.32
N ARG A 475 -32.57 -21.26 1.47
CA ARG A 475 -32.88 -19.88 1.83
C ARG A 475 -32.27 -18.86 0.85
N MET A 476 -31.09 -19.13 0.30
CA MET A 476 -30.47 -18.24 -0.69
C MET A 476 -31.21 -18.26 -2.03
N ASP A 477 -31.74 -19.42 -2.43
CA ASP A 477 -32.44 -19.58 -3.69
C ASP A 477 -33.87 -19.07 -3.64
N GLU A 478 -34.58 -19.30 -2.54
CA GLU A 478 -36.03 -19.06 -2.41
C GLU A 478 -36.39 -17.91 -1.44
N GLY A 479 -35.41 -17.37 -0.67
CA GLY A 479 -35.64 -16.37 0.37
C GLY A 479 -36.03 -17.01 1.73
N PRO A 480 -36.44 -16.18 2.71
CA PRO A 480 -36.89 -16.67 4.01
C PRO A 480 -38.11 -17.59 3.89
N LEU A 481 -37.99 -18.80 4.41
CA LEU A 481 -39.10 -19.79 4.38
C LEU A 481 -39.93 -19.80 5.67
N GLY A 482 -39.29 -19.37 6.79
CA GLY A 482 -39.81 -19.60 8.13
C GLY A 482 -39.54 -21.02 8.65
N ALA A 483 -39.58 -21.18 9.99
CA ALA A 483 -39.16 -22.42 10.64
C ALA A 483 -39.96 -23.64 10.21
N GLU A 484 -41.25 -23.50 10.03
CA GLU A 484 -42.19 -24.63 9.69
C GLU A 484 -41.86 -25.19 8.30
N GLU A 485 -41.74 -24.35 7.28
CA GLU A 485 -41.43 -24.77 5.92
C GLU A 485 -40.00 -25.28 5.81
N ALA A 486 -39.04 -24.65 6.51
CA ALA A 486 -37.64 -25.11 6.58
C ALA A 486 -37.57 -26.52 7.19
N THR A 487 -38.32 -26.81 8.25
CA THR A 487 -38.42 -28.14 8.85
C THR A 487 -38.97 -29.16 7.85
N ARG A 488 -40.05 -28.84 7.15
CA ARG A 488 -40.62 -29.71 6.11
C ARG A 488 -39.62 -30.06 5.02
N ARG A 489 -38.85 -29.05 4.52
CA ARG A 489 -37.82 -29.25 3.50
C ARG A 489 -36.66 -30.08 4.03
N LEU A 490 -36.26 -29.84 5.27
CA LEU A 490 -35.19 -30.58 5.94
C LEU A 490 -35.52 -32.07 6.01
N HIS A 491 -36.74 -32.43 6.43
CA HIS A 491 -37.17 -33.83 6.50
C HIS A 491 -37.25 -34.51 5.11
N ALA A 492 -37.75 -33.80 4.10
CA ALA A 492 -37.78 -34.34 2.73
C ALA A 492 -36.35 -34.62 2.21
N TRP A 493 -35.46 -33.65 2.33
CA TRP A 493 -34.03 -33.80 1.95
C TRP A 493 -33.32 -34.92 2.73
N TRP A 494 -33.59 -35.02 4.04
CA TRP A 494 -33.03 -36.08 4.88
C TRP A 494 -33.49 -37.48 4.48
N ALA A 495 -34.79 -37.63 4.16
CA ALA A 495 -35.34 -38.90 3.69
C ALA A 495 -34.69 -39.38 2.38
N GLU A 496 -34.52 -38.48 1.39
CA GLU A 496 -33.84 -38.77 0.13
C GLU A 496 -32.39 -39.20 0.35
N ARG A 497 -31.68 -38.48 1.19
CA ARG A 497 -30.25 -38.72 1.51
C ARG A 497 -30.06 -40.04 2.27
N SER A 498 -30.99 -40.37 3.16
CA SER A 498 -30.95 -41.63 3.94
C SER A 498 -31.31 -42.85 3.09
N ALA A 499 -32.15 -42.67 2.07
CA ALA A 499 -32.48 -43.73 1.11
C ALA A 499 -31.36 -44.03 0.11
N ALA A 500 -30.42 -43.08 -0.08
CA ALA A 500 -29.28 -43.18 -1.01
C ALA A 500 -28.00 -43.73 -0.32
N ARG A 501 -27.99 -43.94 0.98
CA ARG A 501 -26.93 -44.57 1.79
C ARG A 501 -27.24 -46.03 2.04
#